data_635092f25a7427916782a98add2f07f7
#
_entry.id   635092f25a7427916782a98add2f07f7
#
_cell.length_a   1.000
_cell.length_b   1.000
_cell.length_c   1.000
_cell.angle_alpha   90.00
_cell.angle_beta   90.00
_cell.angle_gamma   90.00
#
_symmetry.space_group_name_H-M   'P 1'
#
loop_
_entity.id
_entity.type
_entity.pdbx_description
1 polymer ?
#
loop_
_entity_poly.entity_id
_entity_poly.type
_entity_poly.pdbx_seq_one_letter_code
_entity_poly.pdbx_strand_id
1 'polypeptide(L)'
;MTHAAEARTGATLSYKTLPSCPSEDSFRRRVATRLGYDPFVASAERGVAVEFGVIGGGVTARARVRNPGKADAERSLEDSADHCDALTDALAASVAMAVDPIRAMAAPSESLLPEPVVVPSAVVEPPAPRVVVVHDAPPATPAVPVRIFGQAAFSAAFGVLPGEGFNVEAGIGAKYTNFSATLEGRVSQQWSTATLLSGYRVDATALSAALAPCAHYNVLKACAVGRFGSMQGSSPDVSVPSLGNTLLGSLGARVEAVWPLSQTLSLRVLGEAGLPVVRTSFVVNSRQVWTAPSGQFALGTGLLVGF
;
A
#
# COMPACT_ATOMS: atom_id res chain seq x y z
N MET A 1 18.18 -27.64 -20.67
CA MET A 1 17.40 -26.42 -20.44
C MET A 1 18.38 -25.36 -19.95
N THR A 2 18.84 -24.51 -20.84
CA THR A 2 19.78 -23.40 -20.56
C THR A 2 18.96 -22.29 -19.89
N HIS A 3 19.18 -22.06 -18.58
CA HIS A 3 18.70 -20.86 -17.91
C HIS A 3 19.34 -19.64 -18.58
N ALA A 4 18.55 -18.88 -19.31
CA ALA A 4 18.97 -17.56 -19.79
C ALA A 4 19.35 -16.74 -18.54
N ALA A 5 20.61 -16.29 -18.46
CA ALA A 5 21.07 -15.41 -17.41
C ALA A 5 20.23 -14.13 -17.51
N GLU A 6 19.35 -13.91 -16.57
CA GLU A 6 18.53 -12.70 -16.44
C GLU A 6 19.50 -11.52 -16.36
N ALA A 7 19.44 -10.62 -17.33
CA ALA A 7 20.33 -9.46 -17.41
C ALA A 7 20.11 -8.59 -16.17
N ARG A 8 21.06 -8.60 -15.24
CA ARG A 8 21.06 -7.76 -14.04
C ARG A 8 21.12 -6.31 -14.48
N THR A 9 20.13 -5.51 -14.13
CA THR A 9 20.09 -4.09 -14.43
C THR A 9 21.09 -3.34 -13.54
N GLY A 10 22.24 -2.94 -14.09
CA GLY A 10 23.23 -2.12 -13.39
C GLY A 10 22.85 -0.64 -13.39
N ALA A 11 23.32 0.10 -12.37
CA ALA A 11 23.22 1.55 -12.28
C ALA A 11 24.53 2.13 -11.72
N THR A 12 24.90 3.37 -12.13
CA THR A 12 25.96 4.13 -11.47
C THR A 12 25.39 4.84 -10.24
N LEU A 13 26.16 4.98 -9.17
CA LEU A 13 25.77 5.71 -7.96
C LEU A 13 26.60 6.99 -7.80
N SER A 14 25.95 8.11 -7.55
CA SER A 14 26.54 9.34 -7.05
C SER A 14 25.90 9.63 -5.69
N TYR A 15 26.72 9.65 -4.62
CA TYR A 15 26.23 9.77 -3.26
C TYR A 15 26.88 10.95 -2.54
N LYS A 16 26.08 11.88 -2.04
CA LYS A 16 26.53 13.01 -1.22
C LYS A 16 25.77 12.98 0.10
N THR A 17 26.50 12.93 1.20
CA THR A 17 25.93 12.84 2.53
C THR A 17 26.49 13.89 3.47
N LEU A 18 25.79 14.09 4.59
CA LEU A 18 26.25 14.88 5.73
C LEU A 18 27.11 14.00 6.65
N PRO A 19 28.05 14.58 7.43
CA PRO A 19 28.89 13.81 8.34
C PRO A 19 28.13 13.00 9.39
N SER A 20 26.92 13.45 9.75
CA SER A 20 26.03 12.79 10.71
C SER A 20 25.16 11.69 10.10
N CYS A 21 25.15 11.56 8.77
CA CYS A 21 24.28 10.60 8.07
C CYS A 21 25.09 9.39 7.58
N PRO A 22 24.44 8.24 7.30
CA PRO A 22 25.10 7.01 6.85
C PRO A 22 25.94 7.21 5.58
N SER A 23 27.04 6.44 5.50
CA SER A 23 27.96 6.45 4.36
C SER A 23 27.35 5.81 3.10
N GLU A 24 27.98 6.05 1.95
CA GLU A 24 27.66 5.40 0.67
C GLU A 24 27.63 3.89 0.78
N ASP A 25 28.63 3.27 1.43
CA ASP A 25 28.68 1.83 1.61
C ASP A 25 27.50 1.30 2.43
N SER A 26 27.05 2.04 3.44
CA SER A 26 25.85 1.69 4.20
C SER A 26 24.60 1.74 3.33
N PHE A 27 24.46 2.77 2.50
CA PHE A 27 23.34 2.89 1.55
C PHE A 27 23.37 1.76 0.51
N ARG A 28 24.52 1.45 -0.09
CA ARG A 28 24.69 0.35 -1.05
C ARG A 28 24.26 -0.99 -0.46
N ARG A 29 24.71 -1.31 0.76
CA ARG A 29 24.31 -2.54 1.44
C ARG A 29 22.81 -2.64 1.65
N ARG A 30 22.15 -1.53 2.03
CA ARG A 30 20.68 -1.51 2.22
C ARG A 30 19.92 -1.79 0.92
N VAL A 31 20.36 -1.21 -0.20
CA VAL A 31 19.78 -1.47 -1.52
C VAL A 31 20.06 -2.92 -1.93
N ALA A 32 21.29 -3.40 -1.76
CA ALA A 32 21.69 -4.77 -2.11
C ALA A 32 20.92 -5.82 -1.30
N THR A 33 20.68 -5.59 -0.02
CA THR A 33 19.89 -6.49 0.84
C THR A 33 18.45 -6.63 0.31
N ARG A 34 17.86 -5.52 -0.17
CA ARG A 34 16.49 -5.55 -0.72
C ARG A 34 16.37 -6.22 -2.08
N LEU A 35 17.43 -6.14 -2.89
CA LEU A 35 17.44 -6.72 -4.24
C LEU A 35 18.03 -8.13 -4.28
N GLY A 36 18.76 -8.56 -3.24
CA GLY A 36 19.53 -9.80 -3.23
C GLY A 36 20.82 -9.72 -4.06
N TYR A 37 21.21 -8.53 -4.55
CA TYR A 37 22.45 -8.26 -5.28
C TYR A 37 22.81 -6.77 -5.23
N ASP A 38 24.07 -6.42 -5.38
CA ASP A 38 24.49 -5.01 -5.52
C ASP A 38 24.24 -4.53 -6.97
N PRO A 39 23.31 -3.59 -7.20
CA PRO A 39 23.03 -3.07 -8.53
C PRO A 39 24.04 -2.01 -8.99
N PHE A 40 24.92 -1.51 -8.11
CA PHE A 40 25.79 -0.39 -8.42
C PHE A 40 27.12 -0.84 -9.04
N VAL A 41 27.35 -0.35 -10.25
CA VAL A 41 28.54 -0.65 -11.08
C VAL A 41 29.25 0.64 -11.49
N ALA A 42 30.52 0.52 -11.87
CA ALA A 42 31.35 1.68 -12.24
C ALA A 42 30.84 2.40 -13.51
N SER A 43 30.15 1.70 -14.41
CA SER A 43 29.60 2.26 -15.65
C SER A 43 28.28 1.60 -15.99
N ALA A 44 27.24 2.41 -16.18
CA ALA A 44 25.92 1.99 -16.64
C ALA A 44 25.20 3.18 -17.29
N GLU A 45 24.25 2.92 -18.18
CA GLU A 45 23.40 3.96 -18.77
C GLU A 45 22.41 4.54 -17.75
N ARG A 46 22.02 3.75 -16.75
CA ARG A 46 21.18 4.20 -15.64
C ARG A 46 22.03 4.85 -14.58
N GLY A 47 21.59 6.00 -14.05
CA GLY A 47 22.26 6.73 -12.97
C GLY A 47 21.34 6.90 -11.76
N VAL A 48 21.89 6.76 -10.57
CA VAL A 48 21.24 7.07 -9.30
C VAL A 48 22.06 8.15 -8.61
N ALA A 49 21.45 9.29 -8.31
CA ALA A 49 22.05 10.36 -7.52
C ALA A 49 21.29 10.49 -6.20
N VAL A 50 22.03 10.46 -5.08
CA VAL A 50 21.48 10.62 -3.73
C VAL A 50 22.19 11.80 -3.07
N GLU A 51 21.42 12.75 -2.55
CA GLU A 51 21.95 13.95 -1.89
C GLU A 51 21.21 14.17 -0.56
N PHE A 52 22.00 14.39 0.51
CA PHE A 52 21.50 14.82 1.80
C PHE A 52 21.83 16.30 1.99
N GLY A 53 20.85 17.06 2.54
CA GLY A 53 20.98 18.48 2.82
C GLY A 53 20.31 18.86 4.13
N VAL A 54 20.52 20.09 4.59
CA VAL A 54 19.87 20.65 5.78
C VAL A 54 18.89 21.75 5.32
N ILE A 55 17.64 21.67 5.77
CA ILE A 55 16.62 22.71 5.54
C ILE A 55 15.86 22.96 6.85
N GLY A 56 15.84 24.22 7.30
CA GLY A 56 15.02 24.62 8.45
C GLY A 56 15.33 23.94 9.79
N GLY A 57 16.56 23.41 9.96
CA GLY A 57 16.95 22.64 11.15
C GLY A 57 16.65 21.15 11.09
N GLY A 58 16.04 20.65 10.00
CA GLY A 58 15.87 19.24 9.68
C GLY A 58 16.82 18.77 8.58
N VAL A 59 16.82 17.47 8.30
CA VAL A 59 17.58 16.86 7.20
C VAL A 59 16.64 16.53 6.06
N THR A 60 17.02 16.92 4.84
CA THR A 60 16.37 16.46 3.62
C THR A 60 17.26 15.43 2.94
N ALA A 61 16.63 14.43 2.34
CA ALA A 61 17.29 13.41 1.55
C ALA A 61 16.58 13.28 0.20
N ARG A 62 17.33 13.42 -0.89
CA ARG A 62 16.81 13.39 -2.26
C ARG A 62 17.45 12.26 -3.05
N ALA A 63 16.65 11.45 -3.72
CA ALA A 63 17.14 10.47 -4.69
C ALA A 63 16.56 10.78 -6.07
N ARG A 64 17.43 10.80 -7.08
CA ARG A 64 17.05 10.91 -8.50
C ARG A 64 17.56 9.70 -9.25
N VAL A 65 16.67 9.02 -9.95
CA VAL A 65 16.99 7.86 -10.79
C VAL A 65 16.80 8.24 -12.25
N ARG A 66 17.88 8.27 -13.01
CA ARG A 66 17.88 8.50 -14.44
C ARG A 66 17.77 7.17 -15.18
N ASN A 67 16.75 7.03 -16.01
CA ASN A 67 16.53 5.86 -16.86
C ASN A 67 16.67 6.25 -18.33
N PRO A 68 17.47 5.53 -19.13
CA PRO A 68 17.58 5.82 -20.56
C PRO A 68 16.20 5.73 -21.24
N GLY A 69 15.83 6.75 -22.00
CA GLY A 69 14.59 6.81 -22.75
C GLY A 69 13.30 6.97 -21.93
N LYS A 70 13.42 7.24 -20.63
CA LYS A 70 12.27 7.53 -19.73
C LYS A 70 12.49 8.84 -18.99
N ALA A 71 11.43 9.41 -18.43
CA ALA A 71 11.54 10.56 -17.52
C ALA A 71 12.29 10.14 -16.25
N ASP A 72 13.13 11.06 -15.73
CA ASP A 72 13.82 10.87 -14.47
C ASP A 72 12.81 10.73 -13.33
N ALA A 73 13.02 9.74 -12.46
CA ALA A 73 12.27 9.61 -11.23
C ALA A 73 13.00 10.32 -10.09
N GLU A 74 12.30 11.20 -9.38
CA GLU A 74 12.86 11.92 -8.24
C GLU A 74 11.99 11.71 -7.00
N ARG A 75 12.64 11.51 -5.85
CA ARG A 75 12.00 11.42 -4.54
C ARG A 75 12.75 12.26 -3.54
N SER A 76 12.03 13.11 -2.82
CA SER A 76 12.54 13.90 -1.71
C SER A 76 11.83 13.48 -0.42
N LEU A 77 12.59 13.34 0.66
CA LEU A 77 12.11 13.02 2.00
C LEU A 77 12.71 14.04 2.97
N GLU A 78 11.97 14.38 4.01
CA GLU A 78 12.38 15.32 5.06
C GLU A 78 12.07 14.73 6.42
N ASP A 79 13.01 14.88 7.37
CA ASP A 79 12.82 14.45 8.75
C ASP A 79 13.72 15.29 9.68
N SER A 80 13.61 15.08 10.99
CA SER A 80 14.49 15.71 11.98
C SER A 80 15.93 15.21 11.82
N ALA A 81 16.90 16.03 12.27
CA ALA A 81 18.33 15.75 12.12
C ALA A 81 18.78 14.41 12.73
N ASP A 82 18.03 13.90 13.72
CA ASP A 82 18.33 12.66 14.42
C ASP A 82 17.91 11.40 13.67
N HIS A 83 17.14 11.53 12.58
CA HIS A 83 16.55 10.42 11.85
C HIS A 83 17.21 10.14 10.48
N CYS A 84 18.47 10.55 10.27
CA CYS A 84 19.20 10.27 9.03
C CYS A 84 19.21 8.78 8.66
N ASP A 85 19.24 7.89 9.62
CA ASP A 85 19.27 6.46 9.40
C ASP A 85 17.94 5.96 8.79
N ALA A 86 16.81 6.43 9.32
CA ALA A 86 15.48 6.13 8.80
C ALA A 86 15.27 6.72 7.39
N LEU A 87 15.74 7.95 7.13
CA LEU A 87 15.71 8.56 5.80
C LEU A 87 16.54 7.75 4.79
N THR A 88 17.73 7.31 5.19
CA THR A 88 18.59 6.47 4.33
C THR A 88 17.91 5.15 3.99
N ASP A 89 17.23 4.54 4.95
CA ASP A 89 16.49 3.28 4.76
C ASP A 89 15.29 3.43 3.83
N ALA A 90 14.53 4.51 3.98
CA ALA A 90 13.39 4.85 3.12
C ALA A 90 13.82 5.18 1.68
N LEU A 91 14.97 5.89 1.51
CA LEU A 91 15.53 6.14 0.18
C LEU A 91 16.07 4.86 -0.46
N ALA A 92 16.74 3.99 0.30
CA ALA A 92 17.24 2.71 -0.20
C ALA A 92 16.09 1.83 -0.71
N ALA A 93 14.95 1.80 0.00
CA ALA A 93 13.74 1.12 -0.46
C ALA A 93 13.20 1.72 -1.77
N SER A 94 13.16 3.05 -1.86
CA SER A 94 12.67 3.76 -3.05
C SER A 94 13.57 3.52 -4.27
N VAL A 95 14.89 3.53 -4.07
CA VAL A 95 15.88 3.26 -5.13
C VAL A 95 15.83 1.79 -5.56
N ALA A 96 15.71 0.84 -4.64
CA ALA A 96 15.55 -0.57 -4.97
C ALA A 96 14.33 -0.80 -5.88
N MET A 97 13.18 -0.22 -5.54
CA MET A 97 11.97 -0.30 -6.36
C MET A 97 12.14 0.38 -7.73
N ALA A 98 12.89 1.48 -7.83
CA ALA A 98 13.12 2.17 -9.09
C ALA A 98 14.10 1.43 -10.00
N VAL A 99 15.06 0.71 -9.44
CA VAL A 99 16.09 -0.05 -10.17
C VAL A 99 15.57 -1.41 -10.64
N ASP A 100 14.97 -2.17 -9.74
CA ASP A 100 14.43 -3.51 -10.03
C ASP A 100 13.15 -3.76 -9.21
N PRO A 101 11.98 -3.32 -9.70
CA PRO A 101 10.72 -3.43 -8.97
C PRO A 101 10.31 -4.88 -8.69
N ILE A 102 10.63 -5.81 -9.60
CA ILE A 102 10.24 -7.21 -9.45
C ILE A 102 10.99 -7.83 -8.26
N ARG A 103 12.30 -7.63 -8.19
CA ARG A 103 13.11 -8.15 -7.08
C ARG A 103 12.87 -7.41 -5.78
N ALA A 104 12.68 -6.10 -5.82
CA ALA A 104 12.37 -5.32 -4.61
C ALA A 104 11.06 -5.76 -3.93
N MET A 105 10.09 -6.25 -4.70
CA MET A 105 8.84 -6.82 -4.16
C MET A 105 8.93 -8.31 -3.83
N ALA A 106 9.84 -9.03 -4.47
CA ALA A 106 10.06 -10.47 -4.26
C ALA A 106 11.07 -10.76 -3.14
N ALA A 107 11.73 -9.75 -2.59
CA ALA A 107 12.67 -9.94 -1.49
C ALA A 107 11.98 -10.70 -0.35
N PRO A 108 12.51 -11.84 0.08
CA PRO A 108 11.92 -12.60 1.16
C PRO A 108 11.90 -11.71 2.39
N SER A 109 10.72 -11.54 2.99
CA SER A 109 10.64 -11.18 4.39
C SER A 109 11.54 -12.18 5.10
N GLU A 110 12.66 -11.72 5.61
CA GLU A 110 13.57 -12.53 6.42
C GLU A 110 12.74 -13.10 7.55
N SER A 111 12.32 -14.34 7.34
CA SER A 111 11.54 -15.09 8.32
C SER A 111 12.42 -15.19 9.56
N LEU A 112 12.09 -14.41 10.57
CA LEU A 112 12.54 -14.62 11.95
C LEU A 112 11.91 -15.92 12.46
N LEU A 113 12.16 -17.02 11.77
CA LEU A 113 11.97 -18.33 12.36
C LEU A 113 13.17 -18.54 13.29
N PRO A 114 12.94 -18.66 14.59
CA PRO A 114 14.01 -19.04 15.50
C PRO A 114 14.61 -20.36 15.02
N GLU A 115 15.93 -20.39 14.93
CA GLU A 115 16.71 -21.57 14.62
C GLU A 115 16.22 -22.74 15.48
N PRO A 116 15.90 -23.93 14.91
CA PRO A 116 15.41 -25.04 15.71
C PRO A 116 16.48 -25.43 16.73
N VAL A 117 16.19 -25.19 17.99
CA VAL A 117 16.99 -25.67 19.10
C VAL A 117 17.00 -27.20 19.00
N VAL A 118 18.14 -27.78 18.62
CA VAL A 118 18.36 -29.20 18.64
C VAL A 118 18.35 -29.65 20.12
N VAL A 119 17.20 -30.12 20.57
CA VAL A 119 17.08 -30.77 21.87
C VAL A 119 17.66 -32.18 21.70
N PRO A 120 18.69 -32.59 22.49
CA PRO A 120 19.23 -33.94 22.43
C PRO A 120 18.12 -34.94 22.74
N SER A 121 17.93 -35.91 21.85
CA SER A 121 16.97 -36.99 21.99
C SER A 121 17.24 -37.76 23.30
N ALA A 122 16.38 -37.55 24.27
CA ALA A 122 16.33 -38.41 25.44
C ALA A 122 15.90 -39.81 25.00
N VAL A 123 16.66 -40.81 25.42
CA VAL A 123 16.36 -42.21 25.21
C VAL A 123 14.99 -42.49 25.84
N VAL A 124 13.99 -42.75 25.00
CA VAL A 124 12.65 -43.12 25.44
C VAL A 124 12.63 -44.58 25.84
N GLU A 125 12.53 -44.81 27.14
CA GLU A 125 12.22 -46.12 27.71
C GLU A 125 10.81 -46.56 27.24
N PRO A 126 10.59 -47.82 26.78
CA PRO A 126 9.30 -48.23 26.24
C PRO A 126 8.21 -48.14 27.32
N PRO A 127 7.11 -47.48 27.06
CA PRO A 127 6.03 -47.30 28.04
C PRO A 127 5.30 -48.60 28.29
N ALA A 128 5.07 -48.91 29.58
CA ALA A 128 4.21 -50.00 30.02
C ALA A 128 2.81 -49.91 29.38
N PRO A 129 2.12 -51.02 29.13
CA PRO A 129 0.83 -51.03 28.45
C PRO A 129 -0.20 -50.22 29.27
N ARG A 130 -0.58 -49.05 28.74
CA ARG A 130 -1.66 -48.24 29.29
C ARG A 130 -2.99 -48.85 28.88
N VAL A 131 -3.82 -49.15 29.88
CA VAL A 131 -5.23 -49.42 29.68
C VAL A 131 -5.86 -48.11 29.13
N VAL A 132 -6.20 -48.11 27.83
CA VAL A 132 -6.92 -47.01 27.22
C VAL A 132 -8.35 -47.05 27.71
N VAL A 133 -8.65 -46.24 28.72
CA VAL A 133 -10.03 -45.90 29.07
C VAL A 133 -10.51 -45.02 27.91
N VAL A 134 -11.34 -45.59 27.03
CA VAL A 134 -12.02 -44.81 25.98
C VAL A 134 -13.01 -43.93 26.72
N HIS A 135 -12.62 -42.69 26.95
CA HIS A 135 -13.57 -41.66 27.31
C HIS A 135 -14.34 -41.33 26.03
N ASP A 136 -15.64 -41.53 26.06
CA ASP A 136 -16.51 -41.03 25.01
C ASP A 136 -16.20 -39.56 24.77
N ALA A 137 -15.67 -39.25 23.57
CA ALA A 137 -15.34 -37.87 23.21
C ALA A 137 -16.61 -37.04 23.34
N PRO A 138 -16.55 -35.87 24.02
CA PRO A 138 -17.70 -34.98 24.07
C PRO A 138 -18.16 -34.70 22.64
N PRO A 139 -19.48 -34.63 22.38
CA PRO A 139 -20.02 -34.44 21.05
C PRO A 139 -19.37 -33.23 20.42
N ALA A 140 -18.78 -33.39 19.22
CA ALA A 140 -18.08 -32.36 18.51
C ALA A 140 -19.02 -31.16 18.34
N THR A 141 -18.66 -30.03 18.94
CA THR A 141 -19.40 -28.77 18.77
C THR A 141 -19.48 -28.47 17.27
N PRO A 142 -20.69 -28.28 16.69
CA PRO A 142 -20.82 -28.05 15.26
C PRO A 142 -19.99 -26.84 14.86
N ALA A 143 -19.03 -27.05 13.96
CA ALA A 143 -18.18 -26.00 13.45
C ALA A 143 -19.07 -24.95 12.74
N VAL A 144 -19.03 -23.70 13.20
CA VAL A 144 -19.75 -22.61 12.53
C VAL A 144 -19.11 -22.39 11.17
N PRO A 145 -19.84 -22.55 10.06
CA PRO A 145 -19.26 -22.45 8.73
C PRO A 145 -18.84 -21.00 8.43
N VAL A 146 -17.62 -20.82 7.92
CA VAL A 146 -17.21 -19.56 7.31
C VAL A 146 -17.92 -19.42 5.97
N ARG A 147 -18.57 -18.29 5.74
CA ARG A 147 -19.25 -17.98 4.47
C ARG A 147 -18.40 -16.98 3.67
N ILE A 148 -18.14 -17.30 2.42
CA ILE A 148 -17.46 -16.41 1.47
C ILE A 148 -18.52 -15.58 0.73
N PHE A 149 -18.20 -14.34 0.39
CA PHE A 149 -19.06 -13.47 -0.41
C PHE A 149 -18.25 -12.56 -1.30
N GLY A 150 -18.81 -12.21 -2.46
CA GLY A 150 -18.32 -11.15 -3.34
C GLY A 150 -19.16 -9.88 -3.15
N GLN A 151 -18.58 -8.73 -3.48
CA GLN A 151 -19.31 -7.46 -3.44
C GLN A 151 -18.88 -6.53 -4.56
N ALA A 152 -19.82 -5.69 -5.01
CA ALA A 152 -19.54 -4.56 -5.89
C ALA A 152 -20.40 -3.37 -5.47
N ALA A 153 -19.87 -2.14 -5.62
CA ALA A 153 -20.63 -0.93 -5.31
C ALA A 153 -20.20 0.25 -6.19
N PHE A 154 -21.10 1.22 -6.25
CA PHE A 154 -20.90 2.54 -6.80
C PHE A 154 -21.20 3.58 -5.73
N SER A 155 -20.37 4.62 -5.61
CA SER A 155 -20.57 5.68 -4.61
C SER A 155 -20.14 7.05 -5.13
N ALA A 156 -20.79 8.11 -4.69
CA ALA A 156 -20.29 9.47 -4.82
C ALA A 156 -19.11 9.66 -3.86
N ALA A 157 -18.09 10.40 -4.28
CA ALA A 157 -16.84 10.60 -3.55
C ALA A 157 -16.57 12.10 -3.35
N PHE A 158 -16.22 12.47 -2.12
CA PHE A 158 -15.92 13.83 -1.72
C PHE A 158 -14.60 13.86 -0.94
N GLY A 159 -13.69 14.78 -1.28
CA GLY A 159 -12.43 14.99 -0.59
C GLY A 159 -11.31 13.97 -0.91
N VAL A 160 -11.56 12.99 -1.77
CA VAL A 160 -10.51 12.05 -2.25
C VAL A 160 -9.74 12.66 -3.42
N LEU A 161 -10.45 13.34 -4.32
CA LEU A 161 -9.95 13.95 -5.55
C LEU A 161 -10.06 15.48 -5.46
N PRO A 162 -9.39 16.25 -6.33
CA PRO A 162 -9.47 17.72 -6.36
C PRO A 162 -10.87 18.30 -6.58
N GLY A 163 -11.82 17.49 -6.99
CA GLY A 163 -13.24 17.83 -7.14
C GLY A 163 -14.13 16.71 -6.62
N GLU A 164 -15.41 16.83 -6.88
CA GLU A 164 -16.37 15.77 -6.66
C GLU A 164 -16.16 14.66 -7.68
N GLY A 165 -16.44 13.42 -7.28
CA GLY A 165 -16.24 12.28 -8.15
C GLY A 165 -17.08 11.08 -7.75
N PHE A 166 -16.79 9.96 -8.36
CA PHE A 166 -17.42 8.69 -8.06
C PHE A 166 -16.38 7.61 -7.82
N ASN A 167 -16.80 6.58 -7.12
CA ASN A 167 -16.03 5.37 -6.91
C ASN A 167 -16.78 4.18 -7.52
N VAL A 168 -16.01 3.29 -8.14
CA VAL A 168 -16.43 1.92 -8.44
C VAL A 168 -15.56 1.01 -7.60
N GLU A 169 -16.19 0.14 -6.83
CA GLU A 169 -15.47 -0.81 -5.99
C GLU A 169 -15.96 -2.24 -6.19
N ALA A 170 -15.02 -3.18 -6.07
CA ALA A 170 -15.30 -4.59 -6.04
C ALA A 170 -14.42 -5.26 -4.98
N GLY A 171 -14.90 -6.35 -4.38
CA GLY A 171 -14.15 -7.04 -3.35
C GLY A 171 -14.68 -8.42 -3.04
N ILE A 172 -13.90 -9.13 -2.23
CA ILE A 172 -14.23 -10.43 -1.67
C ILE A 172 -14.14 -10.37 -0.16
N GLY A 173 -14.94 -11.15 0.52
CA GLY A 173 -14.93 -11.20 1.99
C GLY A 173 -15.28 -12.56 2.54
N ALA A 174 -14.97 -12.74 3.82
CA ALA A 174 -15.34 -13.89 4.61
C ALA A 174 -16.11 -13.44 5.84
N LYS A 175 -17.21 -14.13 6.16
CA LYS A 175 -18.04 -13.89 7.33
C LYS A 175 -17.98 -15.08 8.26
N TYR A 176 -17.74 -14.80 9.53
CA TYR A 176 -17.80 -15.75 10.63
C TYR A 176 -18.69 -15.19 11.73
N THR A 177 -19.82 -15.82 11.98
CA THR A 177 -20.85 -15.33 12.94
C THR A 177 -21.26 -13.88 12.67
N ASN A 178 -20.99 -12.98 13.60
CA ASN A 178 -21.31 -11.55 13.54
C ASN A 178 -20.14 -10.68 13.08
N PHE A 179 -19.06 -11.29 12.61
CA PHE A 179 -17.89 -10.57 12.10
C PHE A 179 -17.61 -10.94 10.65
N SER A 180 -17.06 -10.01 9.91
CA SER A 180 -16.54 -10.26 8.55
C SER A 180 -15.31 -9.44 8.30
N ALA A 181 -14.51 -9.86 7.33
CA ALA A 181 -13.43 -9.05 6.77
C ALA A 181 -13.55 -9.04 5.25
N THR A 182 -13.34 -7.89 4.63
CA THR A 182 -13.37 -7.71 3.17
C THR A 182 -12.06 -7.13 2.68
N LEU A 183 -11.58 -7.65 1.55
CA LEU A 183 -10.53 -7.06 0.74
C LEU A 183 -11.19 -6.46 -0.50
N GLU A 184 -10.95 -5.17 -0.75
CA GLU A 184 -11.62 -4.39 -1.78
C GLU A 184 -10.62 -3.68 -2.67
N GLY A 185 -10.90 -3.62 -3.98
CA GLY A 185 -10.28 -2.70 -4.93
C GLY A 185 -11.26 -1.57 -5.27
N ARG A 186 -10.76 -0.33 -5.37
CA ARG A 186 -11.56 0.85 -5.70
C ARG A 186 -10.85 1.70 -6.75
N VAL A 187 -11.61 2.10 -7.78
CA VAL A 187 -11.24 3.15 -8.71
C VAL A 187 -12.08 4.37 -8.37
N SER A 188 -11.42 5.52 -8.18
CA SER A 188 -12.08 6.82 -7.97
C SER A 188 -11.79 7.72 -9.16
N GLN A 189 -12.81 8.35 -9.71
CA GLN A 189 -12.70 9.25 -10.86
C GLN A 189 -13.56 10.50 -10.66
N GLN A 190 -13.09 11.65 -11.14
CA GLN A 190 -13.86 12.90 -11.11
C GLN A 190 -15.04 12.86 -12.09
N TRP A 191 -16.13 13.56 -11.74
CA TRP A 191 -17.27 13.78 -12.64
C TRP A 191 -16.90 14.70 -13.80
N SER A 192 -16.05 15.69 -13.51
CA SER A 192 -15.60 16.71 -14.46
C SER A 192 -14.25 17.25 -14.02
N THR A 193 -13.53 17.83 -14.98
CA THR A 193 -12.28 18.54 -14.70
C THR A 193 -12.49 19.62 -13.64
N ALA A 194 -11.77 19.53 -12.52
CA ALA A 194 -11.87 20.52 -11.46
C ALA A 194 -11.07 21.79 -11.81
N THR A 195 -11.73 22.93 -11.78
CA THR A 195 -11.04 24.24 -11.83
C THR A 195 -10.69 24.65 -10.40
N LEU A 196 -9.39 24.65 -10.09
CA LEU A 196 -8.89 25.03 -8.77
C LEU A 196 -8.90 26.55 -8.57
N LEU A 197 -8.84 26.99 -7.31
CA LEU A 197 -8.77 28.43 -6.97
C LEU A 197 -7.57 29.14 -7.63
N SER A 198 -6.54 28.40 -8.04
CA SER A 198 -5.39 28.89 -8.80
C SER A 198 -5.67 29.09 -10.30
N GLY A 199 -6.87 28.76 -10.78
CA GLY A 199 -7.25 28.81 -12.19
C GLY A 199 -6.82 27.63 -13.04
N TYR A 200 -6.02 26.70 -12.50
CA TYR A 200 -5.62 25.48 -13.21
C TYR A 200 -6.74 24.45 -13.22
N ARG A 201 -6.91 23.78 -14.36
CA ARG A 201 -7.77 22.60 -14.48
C ARG A 201 -6.97 21.35 -14.17
N VAL A 202 -7.53 20.46 -13.36
CA VAL A 202 -6.89 19.20 -12.97
C VAL A 202 -7.88 18.05 -13.14
N ASP A 203 -7.43 17.02 -13.84
CA ASP A 203 -8.08 15.73 -13.94
C ASP A 203 -7.33 14.73 -13.07
N ALA A 204 -8.03 14.01 -12.21
CA ALA A 204 -7.41 13.03 -11.32
C ALA A 204 -8.19 11.74 -11.29
N THR A 205 -7.45 10.65 -11.23
CA THR A 205 -7.95 9.28 -11.04
C THR A 205 -7.14 8.62 -9.93
N ALA A 206 -7.82 7.89 -9.04
CA ALA A 206 -7.15 7.14 -7.98
C ALA A 206 -7.50 5.65 -8.05
N LEU A 207 -6.49 4.81 -7.83
CA LEU A 207 -6.62 3.36 -7.66
C LEU A 207 -6.19 3.00 -6.24
N SER A 208 -7.04 2.27 -5.52
CA SER A 208 -6.74 1.90 -4.13
C SER A 208 -7.26 0.52 -3.78
N ALA A 209 -6.61 -0.11 -2.79
CA ALA A 209 -7.08 -1.31 -2.12
C ALA A 209 -7.44 -0.98 -0.67
N ALA A 210 -8.40 -1.70 -0.09
CA ALA A 210 -8.80 -1.53 1.30
C ALA A 210 -9.00 -2.86 1.99
N LEU A 211 -8.70 -2.90 3.29
CA LEU A 211 -9.11 -3.94 4.21
C LEU A 211 -10.18 -3.37 5.14
N ALA A 212 -11.32 -4.06 5.24
CA ALA A 212 -12.44 -3.62 6.06
C ALA A 212 -12.94 -4.76 6.98
N PRO A 213 -12.43 -4.85 8.23
CA PRO A 213 -13.06 -5.65 9.27
C PRO A 213 -14.36 -5.02 9.72
N CYS A 214 -15.42 -5.83 9.88
CA CYS A 214 -16.77 -5.38 10.15
C CYS A 214 -17.45 -6.22 11.22
N ALA A 215 -18.29 -5.55 12.03
CA ALA A 215 -19.24 -6.16 12.94
C ALA A 215 -20.67 -6.02 12.38
N HIS A 216 -21.48 -7.06 12.52
CA HIS A 216 -22.85 -7.14 12.00
C HIS A 216 -23.87 -7.09 13.15
N TYR A 217 -24.88 -6.24 12.99
CA TYR A 217 -26.01 -6.16 13.88
C TYR A 217 -27.31 -6.04 13.06
N ASN A 218 -28.05 -7.14 12.95
CA ASN A 218 -29.22 -7.26 12.10
C ASN A 218 -28.91 -6.90 10.63
N VAL A 219 -29.57 -5.86 10.11
CA VAL A 219 -29.35 -5.31 8.76
C VAL A 219 -28.19 -4.33 8.69
N LEU A 220 -27.65 -3.90 9.82
CA LEU A 220 -26.57 -2.95 9.90
C LEU A 220 -25.20 -3.65 9.98
N LYS A 221 -24.21 -3.03 9.37
CA LYS A 221 -22.83 -3.46 9.40
C LYS A 221 -21.95 -2.23 9.63
N ALA A 222 -21.10 -2.29 10.64
CA ALA A 222 -20.14 -1.24 10.97
C ALA A 222 -18.72 -1.76 10.76
N CYS A 223 -17.91 -1.01 10.00
CA CYS A 223 -16.57 -1.41 9.60
C CYS A 223 -15.54 -0.34 9.96
N ALA A 224 -14.34 -0.77 10.37
CA ALA A 224 -13.15 0.03 10.25
C ALA A 224 -12.58 -0.18 8.84
N VAL A 225 -12.06 0.87 8.20
CA VAL A 225 -11.54 0.80 6.82
C VAL A 225 -10.12 1.36 6.80
N GLY A 226 -9.16 0.50 6.43
CA GLY A 226 -7.81 0.92 6.08
C GLY A 226 -7.63 0.87 4.58
N ARG A 227 -7.24 1.99 3.95
CA ARG A 227 -7.12 2.12 2.49
C ARG A 227 -5.75 2.61 2.11
N PHE A 228 -5.18 2.00 1.07
CA PHE A 228 -3.90 2.38 0.49
C PHE A 228 -3.98 2.33 -1.04
N GLY A 229 -3.28 3.26 -1.71
CA GLY A 229 -3.33 3.31 -3.17
C GLY A 229 -2.44 4.39 -3.77
N SER A 230 -2.74 4.73 -5.01
CA SER A 230 -2.08 5.80 -5.75
C SER A 230 -3.10 6.66 -6.47
N MET A 231 -2.77 7.94 -6.64
CA MET A 231 -3.53 8.89 -7.41
C MET A 231 -2.66 9.43 -8.54
N GLN A 232 -3.22 9.46 -9.73
CA GLN A 232 -2.62 10.06 -10.92
C GLN A 232 -3.40 11.32 -11.26
N GLY A 233 -2.67 12.40 -11.53
CA GLY A 233 -3.26 13.66 -11.95
C GLY A 233 -2.60 14.21 -13.20
N SER A 234 -3.37 14.85 -14.05
CA SER A 234 -2.92 15.59 -15.21
C SER A 234 -3.58 16.97 -15.26
N SER A 235 -2.91 17.93 -15.88
CA SER A 235 -3.48 19.26 -16.14
C SER A 235 -3.37 19.55 -17.63
N PRO A 236 -4.49 19.84 -18.32
CA PRO A 236 -4.46 20.23 -19.73
C PRO A 236 -3.84 21.61 -19.95
N ASP A 237 -3.70 22.42 -18.90
CA ASP A 237 -3.20 23.80 -18.97
C ASP A 237 -1.66 23.88 -18.92
N VAL A 238 -0.96 22.73 -18.97
CA VAL A 238 0.51 22.68 -18.95
C VAL A 238 1.03 22.19 -20.29
N SER A 239 1.98 22.92 -20.88
CA SER A 239 2.58 22.63 -22.19
C SER A 239 3.31 21.28 -22.24
N VAL A 240 3.72 20.73 -21.11
CA VAL A 240 4.25 19.37 -20.96
C VAL A 240 3.47 18.68 -19.84
N PRO A 241 2.42 17.89 -20.18
CA PRO A 241 1.64 17.18 -19.18
C PRO A 241 2.53 16.15 -18.47
N SER A 242 3.00 16.48 -17.27
CA SER A 242 3.63 15.51 -16.40
C SER A 242 2.52 14.78 -15.62
N LEU A 243 2.40 13.48 -15.83
CA LEU A 243 1.57 12.61 -14.99
C LEU A 243 2.19 12.57 -13.58
N GLY A 244 1.65 13.36 -12.68
CA GLY A 244 1.99 13.27 -11.26
C GLY A 244 1.37 12.02 -10.65
N ASN A 245 2.20 11.12 -10.11
CA ASN A 245 1.72 9.97 -9.34
C ASN A 245 2.05 10.18 -7.86
N THR A 246 1.06 10.06 -7.00
CA THR A 246 1.24 10.23 -5.55
C THR A 246 0.55 9.12 -4.78
N LEU A 247 1.10 8.78 -3.62
CA LEU A 247 0.53 7.76 -2.75
C LEU A 247 -0.69 8.31 -2.00
N LEU A 248 -1.67 7.44 -1.82
CA LEU A 248 -2.85 7.66 -1.00
C LEU A 248 -2.82 6.71 0.18
N GLY A 249 -3.17 7.21 1.36
CA GLY A 249 -3.42 6.40 2.54
C GLY A 249 -4.51 7.04 3.38
N SER A 250 -5.50 6.26 3.81
CA SER A 250 -6.55 6.75 4.70
C SER A 250 -7.00 5.68 5.69
N LEU A 251 -7.42 6.14 6.86
CA LEU A 251 -8.13 5.34 7.86
C LEU A 251 -9.51 5.91 8.07
N GLY A 252 -10.52 5.06 8.22
CA GLY A 252 -11.88 5.51 8.32
C GLY A 252 -12.84 4.51 8.93
N ALA A 253 -14.10 4.88 8.93
CA ALA A 253 -15.21 4.04 9.33
C ALA A 253 -16.27 4.02 8.22
N ARG A 254 -16.95 2.88 8.13
CA ARG A 254 -18.04 2.67 7.18
C ARG A 254 -19.24 2.08 7.91
N VAL A 255 -20.42 2.58 7.60
CA VAL A 255 -21.68 1.97 8.02
C VAL A 255 -22.43 1.53 6.76
N GLU A 256 -22.92 0.30 6.79
CA GLU A 256 -23.70 -0.28 5.69
C GLU A 256 -25.04 -0.78 6.23
N ALA A 257 -26.09 -0.60 5.43
CA ALA A 257 -27.35 -1.27 5.60
C ALA A 257 -27.49 -2.33 4.49
N VAL A 258 -27.79 -3.58 4.87
CA VAL A 258 -27.81 -4.72 3.94
C VAL A 258 -29.20 -5.36 3.99
N TRP A 259 -29.88 -5.42 2.83
CA TRP A 259 -31.17 -6.05 2.68
C TRP A 259 -31.07 -7.27 1.75
N PRO A 260 -31.47 -8.46 2.21
CA PRO A 260 -31.50 -9.64 1.36
C PRO A 260 -32.57 -9.48 0.27
N LEU A 261 -32.19 -9.64 -0.99
CA LEU A 261 -33.10 -9.68 -2.13
C LEU A 261 -33.46 -11.14 -2.50
N SER A 262 -32.50 -12.04 -2.28
CA SER A 262 -32.68 -13.49 -2.46
C SER A 262 -31.78 -14.25 -1.47
N GLN A 263 -31.70 -15.57 -1.59
CA GLN A 263 -30.82 -16.39 -0.75
C GLN A 263 -29.33 -16.10 -0.97
N THR A 264 -28.95 -15.66 -2.17
CA THR A 264 -27.57 -15.40 -2.55
C THR A 264 -27.26 -13.92 -2.82
N LEU A 265 -28.29 -13.08 -3.05
CA LEU A 265 -28.12 -11.69 -3.45
C LEU A 265 -28.67 -10.76 -2.38
N SER A 266 -27.92 -9.73 -2.03
CA SER A 266 -28.35 -8.65 -1.13
C SER A 266 -28.02 -7.29 -1.71
N LEU A 267 -28.90 -6.32 -1.48
CA LEU A 267 -28.66 -4.89 -1.74
C LEU A 267 -27.93 -4.30 -0.53
N ARG A 268 -26.93 -3.47 -0.75
CA ARG A 268 -26.30 -2.66 0.31
C ARG A 268 -26.36 -1.18 -0.01
N VAL A 269 -26.57 -0.37 1.02
CA VAL A 269 -26.37 1.07 1.01
C VAL A 269 -25.26 1.37 2.00
N LEU A 270 -24.30 2.21 1.63
CA LEU A 270 -23.12 2.48 2.44
C LEU A 270 -22.86 3.98 2.58
N GLY A 271 -22.36 4.34 3.77
CA GLY A 271 -21.74 5.62 4.05
C GLY A 271 -20.36 5.39 4.64
N GLU A 272 -19.34 6.03 4.09
CA GLU A 272 -17.94 5.94 4.53
C GLU A 272 -17.42 7.33 4.87
N ALA A 273 -16.68 7.45 5.97
CA ALA A 273 -15.94 8.65 6.33
C ALA A 273 -14.50 8.24 6.66
N GLY A 274 -13.53 9.03 6.22
CA GLY A 274 -12.12 8.73 6.41
C GLY A 274 -11.27 9.97 6.60
N LEU A 275 -10.11 9.76 7.20
CA LEU A 275 -9.06 10.75 7.39
C LEU A 275 -7.83 10.32 6.59
N PRO A 276 -7.26 11.18 5.75
CA PRO A 276 -6.01 10.86 5.05
C PRO A 276 -4.86 10.78 6.08
N VAL A 277 -4.12 9.68 6.07
CA VAL A 277 -2.88 9.50 6.86
C VAL A 277 -1.64 9.88 6.04
N VAL A 278 -1.77 9.90 4.73
CA VAL A 278 -0.76 10.41 3.80
C VAL A 278 -1.27 11.73 3.23
N ARG A 279 -0.55 12.82 3.47
CA ARG A 279 -0.89 14.12 2.90
C ARG A 279 -0.54 14.13 1.42
N THR A 280 -1.56 14.13 0.59
CA THR A 280 -1.43 14.18 -0.86
C THR A 280 -1.63 15.60 -1.35
N SER A 281 -0.73 16.07 -2.22
CA SER A 281 -0.85 17.39 -2.84
C SER A 281 -0.47 17.32 -4.32
N PHE A 282 -1.11 18.16 -5.13
CA PHE A 282 -0.71 18.39 -6.52
C PHE A 282 0.10 19.69 -6.62
N VAL A 283 1.20 19.59 -7.35
CA VAL A 283 2.12 20.69 -7.63
C VAL A 283 2.21 20.87 -9.15
N VAL A 284 1.92 22.09 -9.64
CA VAL A 284 2.03 22.48 -11.04
C VAL A 284 3.01 23.65 -11.12
N ASN A 285 4.05 23.55 -11.96
CA ASN A 285 5.10 24.58 -12.10
C ASN A 285 5.69 25.02 -10.74
N SER A 286 6.04 24.04 -9.89
CA SER A 286 6.58 24.26 -8.53
C SER A 286 5.63 24.99 -7.57
N ARG A 287 4.36 25.20 -7.93
CA ARG A 287 3.34 25.78 -7.09
C ARG A 287 2.34 24.72 -6.68
N GLN A 288 2.12 24.57 -5.38
CA GLN A 288 1.09 23.70 -4.86
C GLN A 288 -0.29 24.24 -5.24
N VAL A 289 -1.03 23.47 -6.02
CA VAL A 289 -2.33 23.87 -6.57
C VAL A 289 -3.50 23.22 -5.83
N TRP A 290 -3.26 22.09 -5.16
CA TRP A 290 -4.26 21.40 -4.36
C TRP A 290 -3.61 20.55 -3.26
N THR A 291 -4.35 20.40 -2.16
CA THR A 291 -4.01 19.47 -1.05
C THR A 291 -5.26 18.72 -0.66
N ALA A 292 -5.12 17.43 -0.37
CA ALA A 292 -6.21 16.61 0.14
C ALA A 292 -6.76 17.22 1.45
N PRO A 293 -8.09 17.43 1.53
CA PRO A 293 -8.72 17.93 2.75
C PRO A 293 -8.55 16.94 3.90
N SER A 294 -8.72 17.39 5.12
CA SER A 294 -8.58 16.58 6.34
C SER A 294 -9.67 15.51 6.50
N GLY A 295 -10.73 15.53 5.70
CA GLY A 295 -11.82 14.56 5.71
C GLY A 295 -12.21 14.12 4.31
N GLN A 296 -12.56 12.84 4.20
CA GLN A 296 -13.04 12.20 2.98
C GLN A 296 -14.37 11.53 3.28
N PHE A 297 -15.33 11.61 2.34
CA PHE A 297 -16.65 11.04 2.49
C PHE A 297 -17.06 10.30 1.21
N ALA A 298 -17.82 9.21 1.38
CA ALA A 298 -18.47 8.54 0.26
C ALA A 298 -19.87 8.05 0.67
N LEU A 299 -20.81 8.16 -0.25
CA LEU A 299 -22.18 7.64 -0.11
C LEU A 299 -22.52 6.81 -1.35
N GLY A 300 -23.04 5.62 -1.16
CA GLY A 300 -23.26 4.75 -2.30
C GLY A 300 -24.16 3.55 -2.04
N THR A 301 -24.31 2.77 -3.09
CA THR A 301 -25.10 1.55 -3.12
C THR A 301 -24.34 0.44 -3.85
N GLY A 302 -24.69 -0.80 -3.57
CA GLY A 302 -24.03 -1.94 -4.20
C GLY A 302 -24.75 -3.25 -3.95
N LEU A 303 -24.14 -4.31 -4.42
CA LEU A 303 -24.63 -5.67 -4.31
C LEU A 303 -23.64 -6.55 -3.56
N LEU A 304 -24.16 -7.51 -2.82
CA LEU A 304 -23.42 -8.60 -2.19
C LEU A 304 -23.94 -9.91 -2.75
N VAL A 305 -23.03 -10.80 -3.12
CA VAL A 305 -23.34 -12.15 -3.60
C VAL A 305 -22.68 -13.14 -2.64
N GLY A 306 -23.50 -13.91 -1.93
CA GLY A 306 -23.04 -14.95 -1.01
C GLY A 306 -22.86 -16.30 -1.72
N PHE A 307 -21.85 -17.06 -1.30
CA PHE A 307 -21.53 -18.40 -1.79
C PHE A 307 -21.58 -19.42 -0.64
#